data_2397a6ef54fe23ad48e47442e75f93fc
#
_entry.id   2397a6ef54fe23ad48e47442e75f93fc
#
_cell.length_a   1.000
_cell.length_b   1.000
_cell.length_c   1.000
_cell.angle_alpha   90.00
_cell.angle_beta   90.00
_cell.angle_gamma   90.00
#
_symmetry.space_group_name_H-M   'P 1'
#
loop_
_entity.id
_entity.type
_entity.pdbx_description
1 polymer ?
#
loop_
_entity_poly.entity_id
_entity_poly.type
_entity_poly.pdbx_seq_one_letter_code
_entity_poly.pdbx_strand_id
1 'polypeptide(L)'
;MESQKKFARTFSFEFFPPNTPEGAEKLAQTAKQLAQLKPKFFSVTYGAGGSTRERTLRAVLDLRSAGYAAAPHISCVGSSRNDIRDILKEYQTHGIRHVVALRGDLPSGTAASGEFQYANELVAFIRSEFGSQFHIDVAAYPEYHPQARSAQDDLLSFKRKVEAGANSAITQYFYNTDCYFHFVDECEAMGLSLPIVPGIMPIGRFSQLARFSDACGAEIPRWIRKKLEGYGDDTASIRAFGLDVVTRLCDDLLAAGAPGLHFYTMNQAGLTTTIWQRLGL
;
A
#
# COMPACT_ATOMS: atom_id res chain seq x y z
N MET A 1 -0.31 -15.51 13.79
CA MET A 1 -1.57 -14.91 13.20
C MET A 1 -2.65 -14.57 14.23
N GLU A 2 -2.60 -15.05 15.46
CA GLU A 2 -3.63 -14.79 16.49
C GLU A 2 -3.80 -13.31 16.82
N SER A 3 -2.69 -12.54 16.80
CA SER A 3 -2.73 -11.10 17.03
C SER A 3 -3.60 -10.35 16.01
N GLN A 4 -3.75 -10.87 14.78
CA GLN A 4 -4.47 -10.20 13.72
C GLN A 4 -5.98 -10.44 13.78
N LYS A 5 -6.42 -11.56 14.32
CA LYS A 5 -7.83 -11.95 14.44
C LYS A 5 -8.67 -11.00 15.31
N LYS A 6 -8.02 -10.27 16.24
CA LYS A 6 -8.70 -9.30 17.11
C LYS A 6 -9.08 -7.99 16.42
N PHE A 7 -8.51 -7.70 15.26
CA PHE A 7 -8.79 -6.46 14.54
C PHE A 7 -9.97 -6.64 13.57
N ALA A 8 -10.80 -5.60 13.47
CA ALA A 8 -11.88 -5.57 12.51
C ALA A 8 -11.32 -5.59 11.06
N ARG A 9 -11.94 -6.37 10.19
CA ARG A 9 -11.53 -6.44 8.78
C ARG A 9 -11.63 -5.08 8.10
N THR A 10 -10.56 -4.68 7.44
CA THR A 10 -10.45 -3.44 6.67
C THR A 10 -10.12 -3.79 5.21
N PHE A 11 -10.93 -3.29 4.30
CA PHE A 11 -10.71 -3.42 2.87
C PHE A 11 -10.49 -2.04 2.28
N SER A 12 -9.47 -1.89 1.45
CA SER A 12 -9.10 -0.62 0.85
C SER A 12 -8.47 -0.81 -0.54
N PHE A 13 -8.49 0.24 -1.33
CA PHE A 13 -8.00 0.23 -2.71
C PHE A 13 -7.05 1.39 -2.95
N GLU A 14 -5.97 1.13 -3.66
CA GLU A 14 -4.96 2.12 -3.98
C GLU A 14 -5.07 2.60 -5.43
N PHE A 15 -4.86 3.89 -5.61
CA PHE A 15 -4.78 4.55 -6.89
C PHE A 15 -3.47 5.32 -7.08
N PHE A 16 -3.04 5.44 -8.31
CA PHE A 16 -2.05 6.44 -8.72
C PHE A 16 -2.76 7.75 -9.08
N PRO A 17 -2.18 8.91 -8.71
CA PRO A 17 -2.73 10.19 -9.12
C PRO A 17 -2.67 10.33 -10.64
N PRO A 18 -3.75 10.75 -11.30
CA PRO A 18 -3.79 10.86 -12.76
C PRO A 18 -2.89 12.00 -13.26
N ASN A 19 -2.35 11.84 -14.47
CA ASN A 19 -1.50 12.83 -15.12
C ASN A 19 -2.25 13.74 -16.10
N THR A 20 -3.46 13.33 -16.51
CA THR A 20 -4.27 14.03 -17.51
C THR A 20 -5.73 14.13 -17.05
N PRO A 21 -6.52 15.08 -17.60
CA PRO A 21 -7.95 15.17 -17.32
C PRO A 21 -8.70 13.86 -17.64
N GLU A 22 -8.40 13.21 -18.76
CA GLU A 22 -9.01 11.93 -19.16
C GLU A 22 -8.65 10.82 -18.16
N GLY A 23 -7.42 10.87 -17.62
CA GLY A 23 -6.99 9.98 -16.54
C GLY A 23 -7.78 10.19 -15.26
N ALA A 24 -8.12 11.45 -14.94
CA ALA A 24 -8.95 11.79 -13.78
C ALA A 24 -10.38 11.27 -13.93
N GLU A 25 -10.97 11.41 -15.11
CA GLU A 25 -12.30 10.87 -15.42
C GLU A 25 -12.33 9.34 -15.29
N LYS A 26 -11.31 8.65 -15.82
CA LYS A 26 -11.17 7.18 -15.68
C LYS A 26 -11.02 6.77 -14.24
N LEU A 27 -10.24 7.50 -13.45
CA LEU A 27 -10.08 7.23 -12.03
C LEU A 27 -11.41 7.40 -11.29
N ALA A 28 -12.18 8.45 -11.56
CA ALA A 28 -13.50 8.67 -10.97
C ALA A 28 -14.47 7.53 -11.31
N GLN A 29 -14.47 7.05 -12.57
CA GLN A 29 -15.28 5.90 -12.98
C GLN A 29 -14.85 4.61 -12.27
N THR A 30 -13.53 4.36 -12.16
CA THR A 30 -12.98 3.21 -11.45
C THR A 30 -13.31 3.27 -9.96
N ALA A 31 -13.18 4.43 -9.33
CA ALA A 31 -13.54 4.63 -7.93
C ALA A 31 -15.04 4.39 -7.69
N LYS A 32 -15.91 4.85 -8.58
CA LYS A 32 -17.37 4.60 -8.51
C LYS A 32 -17.69 3.11 -8.58
N GLN A 33 -16.98 2.34 -9.43
CA GLN A 33 -17.17 0.89 -9.52
C GLN A 33 -16.69 0.19 -8.25
N LEU A 34 -15.49 0.51 -7.76
CA LEU A 34 -14.92 -0.10 -6.56
C LEU A 34 -15.64 0.34 -5.27
N ALA A 35 -16.25 1.51 -5.25
CA ALA A 35 -17.04 1.99 -4.10
C ALA A 35 -18.27 1.11 -3.83
N GLN A 36 -18.78 0.38 -4.84
CA GLN A 36 -19.87 -0.59 -4.65
C GLN A 36 -19.46 -1.76 -3.75
N LEU A 37 -18.15 -2.03 -3.65
CA LEU A 37 -17.55 -3.04 -2.75
C LEU A 37 -17.41 -2.51 -1.30
N LYS A 38 -17.86 -1.27 -1.03
CA LYS A 38 -17.86 -0.62 0.28
C LYS A 38 -16.49 -0.62 0.99
N PRO A 39 -15.41 -0.17 0.33
CA PRO A 39 -14.11 -0.09 0.98
C PRO A 39 -14.15 0.90 2.14
N LYS A 40 -13.28 0.69 3.12
CA LYS A 40 -13.11 1.63 4.23
C LYS A 40 -12.52 2.96 3.76
N PHE A 41 -11.58 2.89 2.81
CA PHE A 41 -10.98 4.07 2.19
C PHE A 41 -10.31 3.73 0.85
N PHE A 42 -10.02 4.77 0.08
CA PHE A 42 -9.10 4.73 -1.05
C PHE A 42 -7.79 5.40 -0.66
N SER A 43 -6.63 4.82 -0.96
CA SER A 43 -5.36 5.52 -0.86
C SER A 43 -4.93 6.07 -2.22
N VAL A 44 -4.17 7.16 -2.21
CA VAL A 44 -3.60 7.75 -3.42
C VAL A 44 -2.10 7.92 -3.24
N THR A 45 -1.33 7.31 -4.13
CA THR A 45 0.13 7.30 -4.04
C THR A 45 0.74 8.69 -4.20
N TYR A 46 1.98 8.82 -3.70
CA TYR A 46 2.77 10.04 -3.75
C TYR A 46 4.06 9.76 -4.53
N GLY A 47 4.36 10.55 -5.55
CA GLY A 47 5.54 10.33 -6.38
C GLY A 47 6.84 10.72 -5.69
N ALA A 48 7.94 10.12 -6.15
CA ALA A 48 9.28 10.39 -5.64
C ALA A 48 9.61 11.89 -5.67
N GLY A 49 10.22 12.37 -4.57
CA GLY A 49 10.64 13.77 -4.44
C GLY A 49 9.52 14.80 -4.49
N GLY A 50 8.28 14.42 -4.17
CA GLY A 50 7.15 15.36 -4.14
C GLY A 50 6.56 15.69 -5.52
N SER A 51 7.03 15.05 -6.59
CA SER A 51 6.65 15.36 -7.98
C SER A 51 5.14 15.25 -8.28
N THR A 52 4.38 14.61 -7.40
CA THR A 52 2.93 14.43 -7.56
C THR A 52 2.11 15.07 -6.45
N ARG A 53 2.69 15.90 -5.57
CA ARG A 53 2.01 16.47 -4.40
C ARG A 53 0.63 17.03 -4.74
N GLU A 54 0.58 17.98 -5.68
CA GLU A 54 -0.67 18.64 -6.07
C GLU A 54 -1.66 17.67 -6.70
N ARG A 55 -1.17 16.75 -7.54
CA ARG A 55 -2.01 15.74 -8.18
C ARG A 55 -2.57 14.73 -7.19
N THR A 56 -1.76 14.32 -6.20
CA THR A 56 -2.20 13.45 -5.11
C THR A 56 -3.28 14.12 -4.29
N LEU A 57 -3.06 15.38 -3.88
CA LEU A 57 -4.07 16.15 -3.13
C LEU A 57 -5.35 16.31 -3.96
N ARG A 58 -5.24 16.71 -5.23
CA ARG A 58 -6.40 16.86 -6.12
C ARG A 58 -7.21 15.56 -6.23
N ALA A 59 -6.55 14.43 -6.50
CA ALA A 59 -7.23 13.14 -6.59
C ALA A 59 -7.93 12.75 -5.28
N VAL A 60 -7.28 13.00 -4.13
CA VAL A 60 -7.89 12.79 -2.81
C VAL A 60 -9.12 13.66 -2.61
N LEU A 61 -9.06 14.95 -2.97
CA LEU A 61 -10.19 15.88 -2.85
C LEU A 61 -11.34 15.49 -3.77
N ASP A 62 -11.06 15.05 -4.99
CA ASP A 62 -12.07 14.59 -5.95
C ASP A 62 -12.78 13.33 -5.41
N LEU A 63 -12.04 12.36 -4.85
CA LEU A 63 -12.62 11.18 -4.19
C LEU A 63 -13.50 11.56 -2.99
N ARG A 64 -13.04 12.50 -2.15
CA ARG A 64 -13.80 12.98 -0.99
C ARG A 64 -15.06 13.74 -1.40
N SER A 65 -15.00 14.55 -2.44
CA SER A 65 -16.16 15.27 -3.00
C SER A 65 -17.20 14.30 -3.53
N ALA A 66 -16.80 13.12 -4.00
CA ALA A 66 -17.69 12.04 -4.37
C ALA A 66 -18.25 11.24 -3.19
N GLY A 67 -17.91 11.63 -1.95
CA GLY A 67 -18.40 11.01 -0.71
C GLY A 67 -17.55 9.82 -0.22
N TYR A 68 -16.37 9.59 -0.78
CA TYR A 68 -15.51 8.47 -0.38
C TYR A 68 -14.45 8.90 0.64
N ALA A 69 -14.15 8.04 1.61
CA ALA A 69 -12.99 8.22 2.45
C ALA A 69 -11.71 8.03 1.62
N ALA A 70 -10.76 8.96 1.74
CA ALA A 70 -9.52 8.90 0.99
C ALA A 70 -8.32 9.30 1.87
N ALA A 71 -7.20 8.58 1.69
CA ALA A 71 -5.95 8.73 2.40
C ALA A 71 -4.81 9.04 1.42
N PRO A 72 -4.21 10.24 1.43
CA PRO A 72 -3.01 10.51 0.65
C PRO A 72 -1.82 9.74 1.22
N HIS A 73 -0.94 9.25 0.36
CA HIS A 73 0.41 8.93 0.76
C HIS A 73 1.18 10.23 1.03
N ILE A 74 2.10 10.18 1.98
CA ILE A 74 3.04 11.27 2.26
C ILE A 74 4.44 10.69 2.37
N SER A 75 5.37 11.23 1.59
CA SER A 75 6.77 10.82 1.57
C SER A 75 7.64 11.90 2.19
N CYS A 76 8.59 11.50 3.02
CA CYS A 76 9.46 12.44 3.72
C CYS A 76 10.83 12.62 3.10
N VAL A 77 11.29 11.72 2.22
CA VAL A 77 12.61 11.85 1.60
C VAL A 77 12.70 13.14 0.78
N GLY A 78 13.80 13.87 0.97
CA GLY A 78 14.03 15.14 0.28
C GLY A 78 13.21 16.33 0.81
N SER A 79 12.39 16.15 1.85
CA SER A 79 11.55 17.20 2.42
C SER A 79 12.15 17.77 3.72
N SER A 80 11.90 19.05 3.97
CA SER A 80 12.15 19.65 5.28
C SER A 80 10.96 19.38 6.23
N ARG A 81 11.20 19.59 7.54
CA ARG A 81 10.11 19.53 8.54
C ARG A 81 9.01 20.55 8.26
N ASN A 82 9.37 21.72 7.75
CA ASN A 82 8.41 22.75 7.39
C ASN A 82 7.54 22.33 6.22
N ASP A 83 8.11 21.72 5.16
CA ASP A 83 7.34 21.21 4.02
C ASP A 83 6.30 20.17 4.46
N ILE A 84 6.73 19.22 5.30
CA ILE A 84 5.83 18.18 5.84
C ILE A 84 4.73 18.80 6.72
N ARG A 85 5.09 19.77 7.57
CA ARG A 85 4.12 20.50 8.42
C ARG A 85 3.06 21.21 7.58
N ASP A 86 3.48 21.88 6.52
CA ASP A 86 2.58 22.62 5.65
C ASP A 86 1.64 21.69 4.87
N ILE A 87 2.16 20.55 4.37
CA ILE A 87 1.33 19.49 3.75
C ILE A 87 0.27 18.98 4.73
N LEU A 88 0.67 18.67 5.96
CA LEU A 88 -0.26 18.12 6.96
C LEU A 88 -1.30 19.16 7.41
N LYS A 89 -0.92 20.44 7.54
CA LYS A 89 -1.88 21.52 7.79
C LYS A 89 -2.87 21.66 6.64
N GLU A 90 -2.40 21.60 5.39
CA GLU A 90 -3.25 21.61 4.22
C GLU A 90 -4.23 20.42 4.24
N TYR A 91 -3.77 19.23 4.59
CA TYR A 91 -4.65 18.07 4.77
C TYR A 91 -5.70 18.31 5.88
N GLN A 92 -5.31 18.92 7.00
CA GLN A 92 -6.26 19.26 8.06
C GLN A 92 -7.35 20.24 7.59
N THR A 93 -6.99 21.29 6.84
CA THR A 93 -7.98 22.28 6.33
C THR A 93 -9.01 21.63 5.42
N HIS A 94 -8.62 20.57 4.72
CA HIS A 94 -9.52 19.76 3.89
C HIS A 94 -10.20 18.62 4.66
N GLY A 95 -10.05 18.53 5.97
CA GLY A 95 -10.66 17.48 6.80
C GLY A 95 -10.09 16.09 6.56
N ILE A 96 -8.91 15.97 5.94
CA ILE A 96 -8.21 14.68 5.79
C ILE A 96 -7.65 14.30 7.15
N ARG A 97 -7.96 13.07 7.61
CA ARG A 97 -7.55 12.54 8.92
C ARG A 97 -6.85 11.18 8.83
N HIS A 98 -6.55 10.72 7.64
CA HIS A 98 -5.91 9.44 7.39
C HIS A 98 -4.81 9.65 6.35
N VAL A 99 -3.59 9.15 6.63
CA VAL A 99 -2.42 9.25 5.75
C VAL A 99 -1.66 7.93 5.73
N VAL A 100 -1.00 7.66 4.61
CA VAL A 100 -0.03 6.56 4.50
C VAL A 100 1.37 7.18 4.53
N ALA A 101 2.09 7.01 5.65
CA ALA A 101 3.38 7.63 5.87
C ALA A 101 4.52 6.73 5.37
N LEU A 102 5.27 7.22 4.40
CA LEU A 102 6.34 6.52 3.72
C LEU A 102 7.66 7.30 3.82
N ARG A 103 8.78 6.61 3.68
CA ARG A 103 10.06 7.27 3.44
C ARG A 103 10.05 7.91 2.05
N GLY A 104 9.58 7.17 1.07
CA GLY A 104 9.69 7.46 -0.35
C GLY A 104 10.99 6.93 -0.95
N ASP A 105 11.03 6.87 -2.27
CA ASP A 105 12.20 6.40 -3.03
C ASP A 105 13.13 7.58 -3.34
N LEU A 106 14.43 7.33 -3.19
CA LEU A 106 15.44 8.29 -3.64
C LEU A 106 15.52 8.24 -5.17
N PRO A 107 15.47 9.39 -5.84
CA PRO A 107 15.78 9.42 -7.27
C PRO A 107 17.17 8.85 -7.51
N SER A 108 17.31 8.03 -8.58
CA SER A 108 18.59 7.40 -8.93
C SER A 108 19.70 8.45 -9.03
N GLY A 109 20.81 8.21 -8.30
CA GLY A 109 21.99 9.09 -8.32
C GLY A 109 21.94 10.30 -7.38
N THR A 110 20.91 10.44 -6.54
CA THR A 110 20.83 11.51 -5.53
C THR A 110 21.17 10.98 -4.14
N ALA A 111 21.98 11.74 -3.39
CA ALA A 111 22.13 11.51 -1.96
C ALA A 111 20.82 11.92 -1.25
N ALA A 112 20.51 11.27 -0.12
CA ALA A 112 19.39 11.66 0.70
C ALA A 112 19.59 13.12 1.15
N SER A 113 18.85 14.04 0.55
CA SER A 113 18.74 15.43 1.01
C SER A 113 17.42 15.57 1.76
N GLY A 114 17.39 16.40 2.80
CA GLY A 114 16.21 16.63 3.62
C GLY A 114 16.47 16.32 5.10
N GLU A 115 15.47 16.59 5.91
CA GLU A 115 15.58 16.46 7.38
C GLU A 115 15.06 15.13 7.92
N PHE A 116 14.59 14.24 7.02
CA PHE A 116 14.13 12.89 7.34
C PHE A 116 14.89 11.85 6.54
N GLN A 117 15.33 10.80 7.20
CA GLN A 117 16.00 9.66 6.58
C GLN A 117 15.10 8.43 6.51
N TYR A 118 14.16 8.28 7.45
CA TYR A 118 13.32 7.09 7.61
C TYR A 118 11.87 7.44 7.90
N ALA A 119 10.96 6.54 7.53
CA ALA A 119 9.51 6.71 7.76
C ALA A 119 9.13 6.80 9.25
N ASN A 120 9.88 6.15 10.16
CA ASN A 120 9.62 6.29 11.59
C ASN A 120 9.84 7.72 12.11
N GLU A 121 10.77 8.47 11.52
CA GLU A 121 10.99 9.89 11.85
C GLU A 121 9.81 10.75 11.40
N LEU A 122 9.23 10.44 10.22
CA LEU A 122 7.99 11.07 9.77
C LEU A 122 6.83 10.77 10.70
N VAL A 123 6.65 9.51 11.10
CA VAL A 123 5.59 9.12 12.05
C VAL A 123 5.75 9.86 13.38
N ALA A 124 6.96 9.86 13.96
CA ALA A 124 7.27 10.58 15.20
C ALA A 124 6.99 12.08 15.06
N PHE A 125 7.35 12.69 13.93
CA PHE A 125 7.08 14.10 13.65
C PHE A 125 5.58 14.38 13.57
N ILE A 126 4.80 13.55 12.86
CA ILE A 126 3.34 13.73 12.80
C ILE A 126 2.74 13.64 14.20
N ARG A 127 3.20 12.69 15.03
CA ARG A 127 2.72 12.55 16.41
C ARG A 127 3.09 13.74 17.29
N SER A 128 4.31 14.27 17.16
CA SER A 128 4.74 15.43 17.95
C SER A 128 4.00 16.73 17.60
N GLU A 129 3.68 16.95 16.32
CA GLU A 129 3.05 18.18 15.85
C GLU A 129 1.51 18.14 15.87
N PHE A 130 0.93 16.97 15.63
CA PHE A 130 -0.52 16.81 15.41
C PHE A 130 -1.18 15.80 16.38
N GLY A 131 -0.41 15.17 17.27
CA GLY A 131 -0.95 14.21 18.23
C GLY A 131 -1.67 13.04 17.53
N SER A 132 -2.89 12.75 17.95
CA SER A 132 -3.74 11.70 17.41
C SER A 132 -4.66 12.12 16.27
N GLN A 133 -4.47 13.32 15.71
CA GLN A 133 -5.38 13.88 14.70
C GLN A 133 -5.38 13.09 13.38
N PHE A 134 -4.28 12.39 13.07
CA PHE A 134 -4.17 11.54 11.90
C PHE A 134 -4.14 10.06 12.28
N HIS A 135 -4.92 9.25 11.56
CA HIS A 135 -4.65 7.82 11.45
C HIS A 135 -3.47 7.63 10.50
N ILE A 136 -2.46 6.89 10.92
CA ILE A 136 -1.21 6.73 10.17
C ILE A 136 -1.03 5.26 9.81
N ASP A 137 -1.13 4.93 8.52
CA ASP A 137 -0.64 3.66 7.97
C ASP A 137 0.84 3.78 7.63
N VAL A 138 1.57 2.69 7.78
CA VAL A 138 2.98 2.57 7.36
C VAL A 138 3.18 1.34 6.49
N ALA A 139 4.21 1.35 5.63
CA ALA A 139 4.56 0.18 4.85
C ALA A 139 5.23 -0.90 5.71
N ALA A 140 4.91 -2.17 5.39
CA ALA A 140 5.59 -3.36 5.90
C ALA A 140 6.07 -4.23 4.74
N TYR A 141 7.13 -5.02 4.94
CA TYR A 141 7.77 -5.83 3.89
C TYR A 141 7.92 -7.27 4.35
N PRO A 142 6.94 -8.16 4.09
CA PRO A 142 7.04 -9.56 4.47
C PRO A 142 8.23 -10.31 3.83
N GLU A 143 8.67 -9.87 2.64
CA GLU A 143 9.80 -10.45 1.90
C GLU A 143 11.07 -9.57 1.96
N TYR A 144 11.12 -8.65 2.92
CA TYR A 144 12.18 -7.68 3.18
C TYR A 144 12.30 -6.55 2.15
N HIS A 145 12.62 -5.38 2.66
CA HIS A 145 12.86 -4.19 1.83
C HIS A 145 14.16 -4.35 1.03
N PRO A 146 14.18 -4.07 -0.30
CA PRO A 146 15.37 -4.30 -1.13
C PRO A 146 16.61 -3.52 -0.70
N GLN A 147 16.44 -2.45 0.06
CA GLN A 147 17.56 -1.65 0.62
C GLN A 147 17.87 -2.01 2.07
N ALA A 148 17.20 -2.99 2.67
CA ALA A 148 17.54 -3.45 4.02
C ALA A 148 18.89 -4.18 4.00
N ARG A 149 19.70 -4.00 5.04
CA ARG A 149 21.00 -4.68 5.18
C ARG A 149 20.86 -6.15 5.53
N SER A 150 19.78 -6.48 6.23
CA SER A 150 19.42 -7.83 6.64
C SER A 150 17.91 -7.89 6.94
N ALA A 151 17.38 -9.11 7.02
CA ALA A 151 16.01 -9.37 7.48
C ALA A 151 15.74 -8.75 8.86
N GLN A 152 16.68 -8.92 9.78
CA GLN A 152 16.59 -8.37 11.13
C GLN A 152 16.54 -6.85 11.16
N ASP A 153 17.34 -6.18 10.31
CA ASP A 153 17.34 -4.71 10.23
C ASP A 153 16.01 -4.18 9.68
N ASP A 154 15.40 -4.88 8.73
CA ASP A 154 14.10 -4.50 8.19
C ASP A 154 12.98 -4.65 9.22
N LEU A 155 12.97 -5.76 9.94
CA LEU A 155 12.02 -6.01 11.02
C LEU A 155 12.16 -4.97 12.16
N LEU A 156 13.39 -4.62 12.55
CA LEU A 156 13.66 -3.55 13.51
C LEU A 156 13.23 -2.18 12.98
N SER A 157 13.37 -1.93 11.67
CA SER A 157 12.88 -0.71 11.05
C SER A 157 11.35 -0.64 11.06
N PHE A 158 10.67 -1.76 10.88
CA PHE A 158 9.22 -1.84 11.06
C PHE A 158 8.82 -1.58 12.51
N LYS A 159 9.48 -2.22 13.48
CA LYS A 159 9.26 -1.99 14.91
C LYS A 159 9.36 -0.50 15.26
N ARG A 160 10.39 0.20 14.80
CA ARG A 160 10.57 1.65 15.03
C ARG A 160 9.39 2.48 14.52
N LYS A 161 8.79 2.11 13.37
CA LYS A 161 7.59 2.79 12.85
C LYS A 161 6.38 2.59 13.75
N VAL A 162 6.22 1.39 14.29
CA VAL A 162 5.13 1.07 15.24
C VAL A 162 5.32 1.83 16.55
N GLU A 163 6.52 1.80 17.12
CA GLU A 163 6.87 2.50 18.36
C GLU A 163 6.77 4.02 18.22
N ALA A 164 7.03 4.56 17.04
CA ALA A 164 6.82 5.98 16.72
C ALA A 164 5.34 6.39 16.69
N GLY A 165 4.41 5.42 16.69
CA GLY A 165 2.98 5.68 16.81
C GLY A 165 2.15 5.40 15.56
N ALA A 166 2.58 4.51 14.66
CA ALA A 166 1.72 4.02 13.57
C ALA A 166 0.47 3.34 14.13
N ASN A 167 -0.67 3.50 13.44
CA ASN A 167 -1.94 2.89 13.81
C ASN A 167 -2.17 1.53 13.15
N SER A 168 -1.68 1.36 11.93
CA SER A 168 -1.80 0.16 11.10
C SER A 168 -0.68 0.10 10.08
N ALA A 169 -0.52 -1.05 9.46
CA ALA A 169 0.44 -1.26 8.39
C ALA A 169 -0.24 -1.86 7.17
N ILE A 170 0.27 -1.50 5.99
CA ILE A 170 -0.07 -2.11 4.71
C ILE A 170 1.21 -2.77 4.19
N THR A 171 1.14 -4.06 3.83
CA THR A 171 2.34 -4.74 3.33
C THR A 171 2.60 -4.42 1.86
N GLN A 172 3.87 -4.51 1.44
CA GLN A 172 4.17 -4.74 0.04
C GLN A 172 3.46 -6.03 -0.41
N TYR A 173 3.07 -6.11 -1.70
CA TYR A 173 2.46 -7.32 -2.21
C TYR A 173 3.46 -8.48 -2.24
N PHE A 174 2.92 -9.69 -2.16
CA PHE A 174 3.65 -10.96 -2.22
C PHE A 174 2.73 -12.03 -2.85
N TYR A 175 3.30 -13.18 -3.22
CA TYR A 175 2.56 -14.31 -3.79
C TYR A 175 2.73 -15.61 -3.02
N ASN A 176 3.45 -15.55 -1.88
CA ASN A 176 3.60 -16.64 -0.93
C ASN A 176 3.02 -16.21 0.43
N THR A 177 1.97 -16.87 0.91
CA THR A 177 1.34 -16.56 2.19
C THR A 177 2.26 -16.78 3.38
N ASP A 178 3.22 -17.73 3.27
CA ASP A 178 4.11 -18.09 4.37
C ASP A 178 5.00 -16.91 4.79
N CYS A 179 5.42 -16.07 3.84
CA CYS A 179 6.21 -14.89 4.19
C CYS A 179 5.42 -13.89 5.05
N TYR A 180 4.13 -13.72 4.77
CA TYR A 180 3.27 -12.87 5.59
C TYR A 180 3.00 -13.48 6.97
N PHE A 181 2.73 -14.77 7.04
CA PHE A 181 2.50 -15.46 8.31
C PHE A 181 3.74 -15.39 9.20
N HIS A 182 4.91 -15.69 8.63
CA HIS A 182 6.18 -15.60 9.35
C HIS A 182 6.45 -14.16 9.84
N PHE A 183 6.24 -13.16 8.99
CA PHE A 183 6.40 -11.75 9.37
C PHE A 183 5.49 -11.35 10.53
N VAL A 184 4.22 -11.78 10.52
CA VAL A 184 3.29 -11.53 11.63
C VAL A 184 3.74 -12.22 12.90
N ASP A 185 4.20 -13.47 12.82
CA ASP A 185 4.68 -14.22 13.99
C ASP A 185 5.93 -13.58 14.61
N GLU A 186 6.85 -13.06 13.79
CA GLU A 186 8.00 -12.28 14.26
C GLU A 186 7.56 -10.97 14.94
N CYS A 187 6.57 -10.27 14.38
CA CYS A 187 5.98 -9.09 15.01
C CYS A 187 5.33 -9.43 16.36
N GLU A 188 4.59 -10.53 16.44
CA GLU A 188 4.00 -11.02 17.70
C GLU A 188 5.08 -11.32 18.75
N ALA A 189 6.16 -12.00 18.34
CA ALA A 189 7.30 -12.31 19.22
C ALA A 189 7.98 -11.05 19.77
N MET A 190 7.96 -9.95 19.02
CA MET A 190 8.47 -8.65 19.47
C MET A 190 7.45 -7.81 20.26
N GLY A 191 6.26 -8.33 20.52
CA GLY A 191 5.20 -7.64 21.24
C GLY A 191 4.51 -6.52 20.45
N LEU A 192 4.64 -6.52 19.13
CA LEU A 192 3.97 -5.52 18.29
C LEU A 192 2.48 -5.87 18.13
N SER A 193 1.63 -4.87 18.30
CA SER A 193 0.17 -5.04 18.31
C SER A 193 -0.52 -3.94 17.51
N LEU A 194 -0.61 -4.16 16.20
CA LEU A 194 -1.36 -3.31 15.28
C LEU A 194 -1.91 -4.16 14.12
N PRO A 195 -2.95 -3.70 13.39
CA PRO A 195 -3.39 -4.39 12.17
C PRO A 195 -2.28 -4.32 11.11
N ILE A 196 -1.93 -5.48 10.54
CA ILE A 196 -0.99 -5.60 9.42
C ILE A 196 -1.80 -6.11 8.22
N VAL A 197 -2.28 -5.18 7.39
CA VAL A 197 -3.16 -5.48 6.26
C VAL A 197 -2.32 -5.93 5.05
N PRO A 198 -2.52 -7.15 4.54
CA PRO A 198 -1.78 -7.61 3.36
C PRO A 198 -2.13 -6.80 2.11
N GLY A 199 -1.08 -6.37 1.40
CA GLY A 199 -1.16 -5.73 0.10
C GLY A 199 -1.31 -6.77 -1.01
N ILE A 200 -2.28 -6.57 -1.90
CA ILE A 200 -2.67 -7.52 -2.94
C ILE A 200 -2.46 -6.87 -4.32
N MET A 201 -1.63 -7.50 -5.16
CA MET A 201 -1.39 -7.07 -6.54
C MET A 201 -2.08 -8.04 -7.51
N PRO A 202 -3.18 -7.64 -8.17
CA PRO A 202 -3.80 -8.45 -9.22
C PRO A 202 -2.87 -8.61 -10.43
N ILE A 203 -2.82 -9.81 -11.01
CA ILE A 203 -1.97 -10.12 -12.16
C ILE A 203 -2.74 -9.85 -13.46
N GLY A 204 -2.47 -8.73 -14.12
CA GLY A 204 -3.10 -8.36 -15.38
C GLY A 204 -2.20 -8.49 -16.61
N ARG A 205 -0.88 -8.27 -16.44
CA ARG A 205 0.15 -8.37 -17.47
C ARG A 205 1.47 -8.78 -16.82
N PHE A 206 2.12 -9.80 -17.36
CA PHE A 206 3.36 -10.32 -16.78
C PHE A 206 4.52 -9.32 -16.86
N SER A 207 4.71 -8.64 -17.99
CA SER A 207 5.78 -7.65 -18.14
C SER A 207 5.67 -6.48 -17.14
N GLN A 208 4.46 -6.06 -16.83
CA GLN A 208 4.21 -5.02 -15.83
C GLN A 208 4.52 -5.53 -14.42
N LEU A 209 4.04 -6.73 -14.08
CA LEU A 209 4.30 -7.37 -12.80
C LEU A 209 5.80 -7.57 -12.57
N ALA A 210 6.52 -8.13 -13.55
CA ALA A 210 7.96 -8.38 -13.45
C ALA A 210 8.72 -7.07 -13.16
N ARG A 211 8.43 -6.01 -13.92
CA ARG A 211 9.05 -4.68 -13.71
C ARG A 211 8.81 -4.13 -12.30
N PHE A 212 7.58 -4.25 -11.77
CA PHE A 212 7.30 -3.80 -10.41
C PHE A 212 7.99 -4.67 -9.35
N SER A 213 7.96 -5.98 -9.52
CA SER A 213 8.64 -6.91 -8.61
C SER A 213 10.14 -6.68 -8.57
N ASP A 214 10.78 -6.46 -9.72
CA ASP A 214 12.21 -6.13 -9.79
C ASP A 214 12.53 -4.80 -9.09
N ALA A 215 11.62 -3.82 -9.13
CA ALA A 215 11.81 -2.52 -8.48
C ALA A 215 11.58 -2.56 -6.97
N CYS A 216 10.56 -3.27 -6.49
CA CYS A 216 10.17 -3.29 -5.07
C CYS A 216 10.69 -4.50 -4.29
N GLY A 217 11.35 -5.45 -4.94
CA GLY A 217 11.90 -6.65 -4.32
C GLY A 217 10.88 -7.75 -4.01
N ALA A 218 9.62 -7.60 -4.45
CA ALA A 218 8.61 -8.64 -4.24
C ALA A 218 8.90 -9.87 -5.13
N GLU A 219 8.92 -11.05 -4.53
CA GLU A 219 9.18 -12.28 -5.27
C GLU A 219 7.97 -12.68 -6.14
N ILE A 220 8.25 -13.06 -7.39
CA ILE A 220 7.32 -13.84 -8.19
C ILE A 220 7.77 -15.29 -8.10
N PRO A 221 7.11 -16.17 -7.33
CA PRO A 221 7.50 -17.56 -7.17
C PRO A 221 7.75 -18.23 -8.51
N ARG A 222 8.80 -19.08 -8.59
CA ARG A 222 9.27 -19.68 -9.85
C ARG A 222 8.14 -20.36 -10.65
N TRP A 223 7.21 -21.03 -10.00
CA TRP A 223 6.10 -21.70 -10.66
C TRP A 223 5.13 -20.72 -11.32
N ILE A 224 4.85 -19.56 -10.66
CA ILE A 224 4.02 -18.49 -11.22
C ILE A 224 4.74 -17.86 -12.42
N ARG A 225 6.02 -17.49 -12.24
CA ARG A 225 6.84 -16.89 -13.30
C ARG A 225 6.88 -17.78 -14.54
N LYS A 226 7.18 -19.06 -14.38
CA LYS A 226 7.26 -20.01 -15.50
C LYS A 226 5.92 -20.21 -16.20
N LYS A 227 4.82 -20.20 -15.47
CA LYS A 227 3.48 -20.28 -16.05
C LYS A 227 3.14 -19.03 -16.86
N LEU A 228 3.42 -17.85 -16.31
CA LEU A 228 3.19 -16.56 -16.99
C LEU A 228 4.07 -16.40 -18.25
N GLU A 229 5.35 -16.79 -18.17
CA GLU A 229 6.27 -16.82 -19.32
C GLU A 229 5.73 -17.73 -20.45
N GLY A 230 5.15 -18.88 -20.09
CA GLY A 230 4.58 -19.82 -21.05
C GLY A 230 3.36 -19.32 -21.81
N TYR A 231 2.67 -18.32 -21.28
CA TYR A 231 1.54 -17.67 -21.97
C TYR A 231 1.98 -16.60 -22.98
N GLY A 232 3.23 -16.13 -22.92
CA GLY A 232 3.72 -15.07 -23.81
C GLY A 232 2.82 -13.82 -23.75
N ASP A 233 2.27 -13.43 -24.89
CA ASP A 233 1.39 -12.24 -25.02
C ASP A 233 -0.11 -12.55 -24.84
N ASP A 234 -0.47 -13.80 -24.54
CA ASP A 234 -1.87 -14.17 -24.28
C ASP A 234 -2.38 -13.57 -22.96
N THR A 235 -2.84 -12.32 -23.08
CA THR A 235 -3.38 -11.56 -21.94
C THR A 235 -4.59 -12.24 -21.28
N ALA A 236 -5.39 -12.99 -22.05
CA ALA A 236 -6.57 -13.66 -21.52
C ALA A 236 -6.16 -14.80 -20.56
N SER A 237 -5.23 -15.66 -20.99
CA SER A 237 -4.67 -16.73 -20.16
C SER A 237 -3.91 -16.16 -18.94
N ILE A 238 -3.13 -15.08 -19.10
CA ILE A 238 -2.44 -14.40 -18.00
C ILE A 238 -3.45 -13.94 -16.93
N ARG A 239 -4.54 -13.28 -17.35
CA ARG A 239 -5.57 -12.79 -16.44
C ARG A 239 -6.34 -13.92 -15.76
N ALA A 240 -6.72 -14.96 -16.49
CA ALA A 240 -7.42 -16.11 -15.93
C ALA A 240 -6.58 -16.80 -14.84
N PHE A 241 -5.32 -17.09 -15.16
CA PHE A 241 -4.37 -17.68 -14.20
C PHE A 241 -4.12 -16.74 -13.01
N GLY A 242 -3.93 -15.44 -13.27
CA GLY A 242 -3.72 -14.43 -12.24
C GLY A 242 -4.90 -14.33 -11.29
N LEU A 243 -6.14 -14.39 -11.80
CA LEU A 243 -7.34 -14.43 -10.97
C LEU A 243 -7.36 -15.66 -10.06
N ASP A 244 -7.01 -16.83 -10.56
CA ASP A 244 -7.01 -18.07 -9.75
C ASP A 244 -5.95 -17.99 -8.64
N VAL A 245 -4.72 -17.56 -8.98
CA VAL A 245 -3.62 -17.40 -8.02
C VAL A 245 -3.95 -16.40 -6.93
N VAL A 246 -4.40 -15.21 -7.33
CA VAL A 246 -4.62 -14.11 -6.36
C VAL A 246 -5.89 -14.32 -5.54
N THR A 247 -6.94 -14.93 -6.11
CA THR A 247 -8.13 -15.31 -5.33
C THR A 247 -7.77 -16.31 -4.24
N ARG A 248 -7.01 -17.34 -4.55
CA ARG A 248 -6.56 -18.33 -3.57
C ARG A 248 -5.68 -17.70 -2.49
N LEU A 249 -4.73 -16.85 -2.88
CA LEU A 249 -3.90 -16.09 -1.94
C LEU A 249 -4.75 -15.30 -0.95
N CYS A 250 -5.75 -14.57 -1.45
CA CYS A 250 -6.66 -13.78 -0.61
C CYS A 250 -7.51 -14.66 0.32
N ASP A 251 -8.01 -15.78 -0.18
CA ASP A 251 -8.80 -16.73 0.61
C ASP A 251 -7.98 -17.33 1.76
N ASP A 252 -6.77 -17.79 1.47
CA ASP A 252 -5.83 -18.35 2.46
C ASP A 252 -5.50 -17.29 3.56
N LEU A 253 -5.25 -16.03 3.16
CA LEU A 253 -4.97 -14.93 4.09
C LEU A 253 -6.16 -14.62 5.00
N LEU A 254 -7.37 -14.52 4.43
CA LEU A 254 -8.59 -14.23 5.19
C LEU A 254 -8.99 -15.39 6.10
N ALA A 255 -8.82 -16.63 5.65
CA ALA A 255 -9.06 -17.84 6.46
C ALA A 255 -8.09 -17.92 7.65
N ALA A 256 -6.83 -17.53 7.47
CA ALA A 256 -5.83 -17.47 8.54
C ALA A 256 -6.07 -16.32 9.54
N GLY A 257 -6.96 -15.37 9.21
CA GLY A 257 -7.33 -14.26 10.10
C GLY A 257 -6.64 -12.94 9.80
N ALA A 258 -6.22 -12.71 8.56
CA ALA A 258 -5.74 -11.40 8.14
C ALA A 258 -6.82 -10.31 8.40
N PRO A 259 -6.42 -9.09 8.85
CA PRO A 259 -7.34 -8.03 9.25
C PRO A 259 -7.91 -7.26 8.04
N GLY A 260 -8.08 -7.92 6.91
CA GLY A 260 -8.59 -7.38 5.65
C GLY A 260 -7.61 -7.50 4.50
N LEU A 261 -7.82 -6.73 3.44
CA LEU A 261 -6.99 -6.72 2.23
C LEU A 261 -6.87 -5.30 1.68
N HIS A 262 -5.69 -4.93 1.21
CA HIS A 262 -5.42 -3.68 0.51
C HIS A 262 -5.03 -3.96 -0.95
N PHE A 263 -5.85 -3.55 -1.92
CA PHE A 263 -5.61 -3.87 -3.33
C PHE A 263 -4.86 -2.74 -4.06
N TYR A 264 -3.75 -3.07 -4.67
CA TYR A 264 -3.04 -2.23 -5.63
C TYR A 264 -3.75 -2.31 -6.99
N THR A 265 -4.73 -1.44 -7.22
CA THR A 265 -5.69 -1.58 -8.33
C THR A 265 -5.11 -1.27 -9.70
N MET A 266 -3.97 -0.59 -9.75
CA MET A 266 -3.40 -0.07 -11.00
C MET A 266 -4.38 0.83 -11.77
N ASN A 267 -5.23 1.57 -11.05
CA ASN A 267 -6.33 2.37 -11.57
C ASN A 267 -7.33 1.57 -12.43
N GLN A 268 -7.53 0.28 -12.12
CA GLN A 268 -8.44 -0.61 -12.85
C GLN A 268 -9.33 -1.38 -11.86
N ALA A 269 -10.64 -1.42 -12.11
CA ALA A 269 -11.58 -2.12 -11.24
C ALA A 269 -11.71 -3.62 -11.55
N GLY A 270 -11.59 -4.01 -12.81
CA GLY A 270 -12.05 -5.31 -13.30
C GLY A 270 -11.50 -6.52 -12.54
N LEU A 271 -10.17 -6.66 -12.44
CA LEU A 271 -9.56 -7.80 -11.75
C LEU A 271 -9.88 -7.80 -10.25
N THR A 272 -9.80 -6.63 -9.61
CA THR A 272 -10.12 -6.47 -8.18
C THR A 272 -11.57 -6.85 -7.89
N THR A 273 -12.52 -6.38 -8.70
CA THR A 273 -13.94 -6.72 -8.55
C THR A 273 -14.18 -8.23 -8.75
N THR A 274 -13.51 -8.85 -9.73
CA THR A 274 -13.66 -10.28 -9.97
C THR A 274 -13.11 -11.12 -8.80
N ILE A 275 -11.94 -10.73 -8.25
CA ILE A 275 -11.39 -11.40 -7.06
C ILE A 275 -12.35 -11.25 -5.88
N TRP A 276 -12.86 -10.04 -5.64
CA TRP A 276 -13.82 -9.77 -4.58
C TRP A 276 -15.06 -10.66 -4.65
N GLN A 277 -15.66 -10.75 -5.84
CA GLN A 277 -16.84 -11.60 -6.08
C GLN A 277 -16.56 -13.08 -5.87
N ARG A 278 -15.37 -13.56 -6.29
CA ARG A 278 -14.94 -14.94 -6.08
C ARG A 278 -14.73 -15.30 -4.61
N LEU A 279 -14.37 -14.33 -3.78
CA LEU A 279 -14.23 -14.46 -2.33
C LEU A 279 -15.56 -14.42 -1.58
N GLY A 280 -16.67 -14.09 -2.26
CA GLY A 280 -18.00 -13.96 -1.62
C GLY A 280 -18.11 -12.75 -0.69
N LEU A 281 -17.32 -11.71 -0.94
CA LEU A 281 -17.30 -10.48 -0.14
C LEU A 281 -18.31 -9.45 -0.63
#